data_19ef16c9aa163806bcc5c33363402073
#
_entry.id   19ef16c9aa163806bcc5c33363402073
#
_cell.length_a   1.000
_cell.length_b   1.000
_cell.length_c   1.000
_cell.angle_alpha   90.00
_cell.angle_beta   90.00
_cell.angle_gamma   90.00
#
_symmetry.space_group_name_H-M   'P 1'
#
loop_
_entity.id
_entity.type
_entity.pdbx_description
1 polymer ?
#
loop_
_entity_poly.entity_id
_entity_poly.type
_entity_poly.pdbx_seq_one_letter_code
_entity_poly.pdbx_strand_id
1 'polypeptide(L)'
;MILEEAFEVHDTLNPKIWTSNNKLRPEVETKIIEIVDAFKEYIEIPIYVSDICLIGSNASYNYTAHSDLDVHIIANFELVDASPEILQSLYNTLRAKFKRDYPVTIHGVEVELFVEDVKTNAVTNGIYSVMMRRWIKFPKKLTGVTKYNLEKEVDFWTKRANKAIESGDKDDISKVISNIYLLRKNSLAIDGEYGKGNQLFKXXXXCL
;
A
#
# COMPACT_ATOMS: atom_id res chain seq x y z
N MET A 1 -13.60 -9.12 17.04
CA MET A 1 -13.80 -7.69 16.76
C MET A 1 -12.70 -7.15 15.82
N ILE A 2 -11.43 -7.15 16.19
CA ILE A 2 -10.31 -6.66 15.33
C ILE A 2 -10.21 -7.47 13.99
N LEU A 3 -10.44 -8.77 14.04
CA LEU A 3 -10.38 -9.64 12.85
C LEU A 3 -11.54 -9.43 11.86
N GLU A 4 -12.67 -8.91 12.31
CA GLU A 4 -13.83 -8.66 11.41
C GLU A 4 -13.64 -7.39 10.59
N GLU A 5 -13.05 -6.34 11.19
CA GLU A 5 -12.81 -5.06 10.51
C GLU A 5 -11.72 -5.14 9.43
N ALA A 6 -10.75 -6.05 9.61
CA ALA A 6 -9.62 -6.18 8.68
C ALA A 6 -10.01 -6.69 7.28
N PHE A 7 -11.21 -7.29 7.12
CA PHE A 7 -11.65 -7.94 5.88
C PHE A 7 -13.09 -7.59 5.50
N GLU A 8 -13.49 -6.36 5.75
CA GLU A 8 -14.78 -5.87 5.29
C GLU A 8 -14.73 -5.67 3.77
N VAL A 9 -15.74 -6.19 3.07
CA VAL A 9 -15.94 -5.92 1.64
C VAL A 9 -17.15 -5.01 1.53
N HIS A 10 -16.93 -3.79 1.08
CA HIS A 10 -17.98 -2.77 0.97
C HIS A 10 -18.77 -2.91 -0.33
N ASP A 11 -19.95 -2.34 -0.37
CA ASP A 11 -20.77 -2.30 -1.58
C ASP A 11 -20.29 -1.23 -2.57
N THR A 12 -19.61 -0.20 -2.06
CA THR A 12 -19.09 0.92 -2.85
C THR A 12 -17.60 1.11 -2.59
N LEU A 13 -16.93 1.77 -3.49
CA LEU A 13 -15.58 2.27 -3.26
C LEU A 13 -15.62 3.33 -2.15
N ASN A 14 -14.47 3.56 -1.47
CA ASN A 14 -14.39 4.48 -0.34
C ASN A 14 -14.94 5.88 -0.71
N PRO A 15 -16.07 6.31 -0.11
CA PRO A 15 -16.69 7.60 -0.47
C PRO A 15 -15.85 8.83 -0.11
N LYS A 16 -14.83 8.69 0.73
CA LYS A 16 -13.87 9.77 0.99
C LYS A 16 -12.98 10.06 -0.23
N ILE A 17 -12.75 9.05 -1.07
CA ILE A 17 -11.83 9.09 -2.21
C ILE A 17 -12.60 9.15 -3.54
N TRP A 18 -13.69 8.39 -3.64
CA TRP A 18 -14.43 8.18 -4.89
C TRP A 18 -15.83 8.78 -4.84
N THR A 19 -16.29 9.25 -5.98
CA THR A 19 -17.69 9.64 -6.18
C THR A 19 -18.57 8.38 -6.33
N SER A 20 -19.90 8.56 -6.27
CA SER A 20 -20.86 7.47 -6.52
C SER A 20 -20.73 6.86 -7.93
N ASN A 21 -20.14 7.57 -8.87
CA ASN A 21 -19.89 7.10 -10.24
C ASN A 21 -18.49 6.51 -10.40
N ASN A 22 -17.83 6.18 -9.30
CA ASN A 22 -16.49 5.56 -9.26
C ASN A 22 -15.41 6.39 -9.97
N LYS A 23 -15.57 7.71 -9.94
CA LYS A 23 -14.53 8.67 -10.40
C LYS A 23 -13.80 9.21 -9.19
N LEU A 24 -12.52 9.48 -9.35
CA LEU A 24 -11.73 10.15 -8.31
C LEU A 24 -12.36 11.52 -8.01
N ARG A 25 -12.47 11.88 -6.75
CA ARG A 25 -12.97 13.19 -6.35
C ARG A 25 -11.99 14.29 -6.80
N PRO A 26 -12.45 15.38 -7.40
CA PRO A 26 -11.52 16.43 -7.89
C PRO A 26 -10.61 16.99 -6.80
N GLU A 27 -11.12 17.17 -5.58
CA GLU A 27 -10.35 17.68 -4.45
C GLU A 27 -9.27 16.67 -4.00
N VAL A 28 -9.54 15.36 -4.14
CA VAL A 28 -8.55 14.30 -3.87
C VAL A 28 -7.48 14.31 -4.96
N GLU A 29 -7.89 14.40 -6.22
CA GLU A 29 -6.98 14.49 -7.38
C GLU A 29 -5.99 15.65 -7.20
N THR A 30 -6.52 16.86 -6.91
CA THR A 30 -5.69 18.06 -6.69
C THR A 30 -4.66 17.81 -5.58
N LYS A 31 -5.10 17.27 -4.45
CA LYS A 31 -4.20 17.00 -3.30
C LYS A 31 -3.13 15.97 -3.64
N ILE A 32 -3.46 14.92 -4.38
CA ILE A 32 -2.49 13.91 -4.81
C ILE A 32 -1.39 14.58 -5.66
N ILE A 33 -1.78 15.41 -6.62
CA ILE A 33 -0.83 16.11 -7.50
C ILE A 33 0.08 17.03 -6.67
N GLU A 34 -0.49 17.83 -5.75
CA GLU A 34 0.27 18.70 -4.83
C GLU A 34 1.29 17.91 -4.00
N ILE A 35 0.89 16.76 -3.48
CA ILE A 35 1.77 15.89 -2.64
C ILE A 35 2.91 15.32 -3.50
N VAL A 36 2.60 14.85 -4.72
CA VAL A 36 3.61 14.29 -5.64
C VAL A 36 4.61 15.38 -6.04
N ASP A 37 4.14 16.60 -6.35
CA ASP A 37 5.02 17.70 -6.71
C ASP A 37 5.90 18.11 -5.52
N ALA A 38 5.35 18.22 -4.31
CA ALA A 38 6.12 18.48 -3.09
C ALA A 38 7.18 17.38 -2.85
N PHE A 39 6.85 16.14 -3.09
CA PHE A 39 7.81 15.03 -2.98
C PHE A 39 8.94 15.17 -4.00
N LYS A 40 8.62 15.49 -5.26
CA LYS A 40 9.62 15.70 -6.32
C LYS A 40 10.60 16.83 -5.95
N GLU A 41 10.07 17.93 -5.41
CA GLU A 41 10.90 19.05 -4.93
C GLU A 41 11.79 18.65 -3.74
N TYR A 42 11.24 17.88 -2.82
CA TYR A 42 11.93 17.43 -1.61
C TYR A 42 13.15 16.55 -1.90
N ILE A 43 13.04 15.65 -2.89
CA ILE A 43 14.09 14.64 -3.11
C ILE A 43 15.28 15.17 -3.92
N GLU A 44 15.16 16.28 -4.63
CA GLU A 44 16.24 16.93 -5.40
C GLU A 44 16.91 16.04 -6.45
N ILE A 45 16.26 14.92 -6.83
CA ILE A 45 16.74 14.03 -7.90
C ILE A 45 15.64 13.85 -8.94
N PRO A 46 16.01 13.64 -10.23
CA PRO A 46 15.00 13.58 -11.28
C PRO A 46 14.04 12.38 -11.12
N ILE A 47 12.75 12.64 -11.21
CA ILE A 47 11.75 11.60 -11.44
C ILE A 47 11.05 11.93 -12.77
N TYR A 48 11.23 11.07 -13.76
CA TYR A 48 10.56 11.20 -15.07
C TYR A 48 9.22 10.49 -15.00
N VAL A 49 8.21 11.19 -14.49
CA VAL A 49 6.87 10.64 -14.21
C VAL A 49 6.15 10.31 -15.51
N SER A 50 5.73 9.06 -15.65
CA SER A 50 4.91 8.56 -16.77
C SER A 50 3.43 8.52 -16.39
N ASP A 51 3.11 8.22 -15.12
CA ASP A 51 1.75 8.24 -14.60
C ASP A 51 1.78 8.36 -13.07
N ILE A 52 0.64 8.67 -12.50
CA ILE A 52 0.38 8.58 -11.06
C ILE A 52 -0.80 7.63 -10.91
N CYS A 53 -0.62 6.53 -10.19
CA CYS A 53 -1.65 5.50 -10.05
C CYS A 53 -2.08 5.33 -8.60
N LEU A 54 -3.38 5.17 -8.41
CA LEU A 54 -3.93 4.71 -7.12
C LEU A 54 -4.14 3.21 -7.21
N ILE A 55 -3.61 2.50 -6.21
CA ILE A 55 -3.79 1.04 -6.08
C ILE A 55 -4.17 0.70 -4.62
N GLY A 56 -4.11 -0.57 -4.27
CA GLY A 56 -4.33 -1.02 -2.89
C GLY A 56 -5.80 -1.05 -2.49
N SER A 57 -6.03 -1.08 -1.17
CA SER A 57 -7.38 -1.28 -0.62
C SER A 57 -8.32 -0.11 -0.92
N ASN A 58 -7.82 1.13 -0.94
CA ASN A 58 -8.62 2.30 -1.28
C ASN A 58 -8.94 2.41 -2.78
N ALA A 59 -8.26 1.64 -3.65
CA ALA A 59 -8.62 1.46 -5.06
C ALA A 59 -9.42 0.15 -5.26
N SER A 60 -10.09 -0.34 -4.21
CA SER A 60 -10.85 -1.58 -4.23
C SER A 60 -12.02 -1.50 -3.24
N TYR A 61 -12.73 -2.61 -3.08
CA TYR A 61 -13.89 -2.73 -2.19
C TYR A 61 -13.52 -3.21 -0.78
N ASN A 62 -12.22 -3.42 -0.50
CA ASN A 62 -11.76 -3.99 0.77
C ASN A 62 -10.99 -2.98 1.64
N TYR A 63 -11.32 -1.69 1.49
CA TYR A 63 -10.78 -0.65 2.37
C TYR A 63 -11.35 -0.79 3.78
N THR A 64 -10.61 -0.27 4.75
CA THR A 64 -11.02 -0.20 6.17
C THR A 64 -10.82 1.25 6.66
N ALA A 65 -11.21 1.51 7.89
CA ALA A 65 -10.96 2.80 8.54
C ALA A 65 -9.45 3.13 8.65
N HIS A 66 -8.61 2.10 8.60
CA HIS A 66 -7.15 2.22 8.74
C HIS A 66 -6.39 2.06 7.42
N SER A 67 -7.11 1.97 6.30
CA SER A 67 -6.48 1.83 4.98
C SER A 67 -5.82 3.12 4.53
N ASP A 68 -4.55 3.03 4.15
CA ASP A 68 -3.81 4.13 3.53
C ASP A 68 -4.24 4.33 2.08
N LEU A 69 -4.01 5.52 1.55
CA LEU A 69 -4.15 5.81 0.12
C LEU A 69 -2.79 5.59 -0.55
N ASP A 70 -2.66 4.44 -1.21
CA ASP A 70 -1.43 4.04 -1.91
C ASP A 70 -1.32 4.79 -3.25
N VAL A 71 -0.41 5.77 -3.30
CA VAL A 71 -0.14 6.62 -4.48
C VAL A 71 1.18 6.17 -5.10
N HIS A 72 1.12 5.59 -6.28
CA HIS A 72 2.27 5.07 -7.01
C HIS A 72 2.66 6.04 -8.12
N ILE A 73 3.85 6.63 -8.02
CA ILE A 73 4.48 7.46 -9.05
C ILE A 73 5.19 6.49 -10.00
N ILE A 74 4.62 6.33 -11.18
CA ILE A 74 5.19 5.45 -12.21
C ILE A 74 6.19 6.27 -13.00
N ALA A 75 7.46 5.89 -12.92
CA ALA A 75 8.57 6.65 -13.49
C ALA A 75 9.40 5.81 -14.44
N ASN A 76 9.98 6.43 -15.45
CA ASN A 76 10.88 5.74 -16.37
C ASN A 76 12.31 5.82 -15.81
N PHE A 77 12.76 4.72 -15.20
CA PHE A 77 14.09 4.63 -14.58
C PHE A 77 15.21 4.64 -15.63
N GLU A 78 14.95 4.27 -16.88
CA GLU A 78 15.95 4.30 -17.95
C GLU A 78 16.44 5.72 -18.30
N LEU A 79 15.67 6.74 -17.90
CA LEU A 79 16.03 8.15 -18.15
C LEU A 79 16.98 8.72 -17.09
N VAL A 80 17.32 7.91 -16.07
CA VAL A 80 18.26 8.31 -15.01
C VAL A 80 19.53 7.45 -15.13
N ASP A 81 20.69 8.08 -15.07
CA ASP A 81 21.98 7.38 -15.21
C ASP A 81 22.36 6.65 -13.90
N ALA A 82 21.60 5.59 -13.59
CA ALA A 82 21.82 4.72 -12.43
C ALA A 82 21.09 3.40 -12.64
N SER A 83 21.51 2.33 -11.98
CA SER A 83 20.80 1.05 -12.13
C SER A 83 19.41 1.11 -11.48
N PRO A 84 18.42 0.39 -12.05
CA PRO A 84 17.07 0.36 -11.49
C PRO A 84 17.02 -0.06 -10.02
N GLU A 85 17.89 -0.97 -9.59
CA GLU A 85 17.94 -1.46 -8.20
C GLU A 85 18.40 -0.34 -7.25
N ILE A 86 19.40 0.44 -7.67
CA ILE A 86 19.89 1.60 -6.90
C ILE A 86 18.79 2.66 -6.81
N LEU A 87 18.15 2.98 -7.94
CA LEU A 87 17.06 3.94 -7.98
C LEU A 87 15.90 3.51 -7.07
N GLN A 88 15.48 2.25 -7.16
CA GLN A 88 14.39 1.73 -6.32
C GLN A 88 14.73 1.85 -4.84
N SER A 89 15.97 1.48 -4.45
CA SER A 89 16.43 1.60 -3.06
C SER A 89 16.46 3.04 -2.58
N LEU A 90 16.97 3.93 -3.43
CA LEU A 90 17.07 5.37 -3.14
C LEU A 90 15.69 6.00 -2.97
N TYR A 91 14.78 5.78 -3.93
CA TYR A 91 13.41 6.31 -3.85
C TYR A 91 12.68 5.76 -2.61
N ASN A 92 12.86 4.49 -2.27
CA ASN A 92 12.27 3.90 -1.07
C ASN A 92 12.76 4.58 0.21
N THR A 93 14.05 4.91 0.27
CA THR A 93 14.65 5.64 1.40
C THR A 93 14.10 7.07 1.48
N LEU A 94 14.04 7.75 0.34
CA LEU A 94 13.59 9.14 0.27
C LEU A 94 12.09 9.27 0.58
N ARG A 95 11.24 8.34 0.09
CA ARG A 95 9.81 8.37 0.42
C ARG A 95 9.57 8.10 1.91
N ALA A 96 10.35 7.21 2.51
CA ALA A 96 10.24 6.93 3.95
C ALA A 96 10.64 8.15 4.78
N LYS A 97 11.69 8.86 4.35
CA LYS A 97 12.11 10.12 4.97
C LYS A 97 11.03 11.20 4.80
N PHE A 98 10.50 11.36 3.58
CA PHE A 98 9.43 12.33 3.29
C PHE A 98 8.18 12.07 4.16
N LYS A 99 7.72 10.81 4.24
CA LYS A 99 6.58 10.40 5.06
C LYS A 99 6.78 10.78 6.53
N ARG A 100 8.01 10.56 7.06
CA ARG A 100 8.34 10.92 8.45
C ARG A 100 8.34 12.43 8.67
N ASP A 101 8.92 13.19 7.73
CA ASP A 101 9.11 14.64 7.86
C ASP A 101 7.80 15.40 7.56
N TYR A 102 6.98 14.86 6.66
CA TYR A 102 5.72 15.46 6.18
C TYR A 102 4.59 14.42 6.14
N PRO A 103 4.04 14.04 7.31
CA PRO A 103 2.88 13.13 7.31
C PRO A 103 1.66 13.83 6.71
N VAL A 104 1.10 13.29 5.64
CA VAL A 104 -0.01 13.89 4.90
C VAL A 104 -1.24 13.00 4.91
N THR A 105 -2.41 13.63 5.01
CA THR A 105 -3.70 12.95 4.91
C THR A 105 -4.63 13.66 3.92
N ILE A 106 -5.50 12.90 3.28
CA ILE A 106 -6.60 13.42 2.45
C ILE A 106 -7.90 12.88 3.05
N HIS A 107 -8.78 13.79 3.51
CA HIS A 107 -10.02 13.44 4.20
C HIS A 107 -9.82 12.46 5.38
N GLY A 108 -8.67 12.60 6.08
CA GLY A 108 -8.33 11.72 7.21
C GLY A 108 -7.81 10.34 6.80
N VAL A 109 -7.55 10.13 5.50
CA VAL A 109 -6.89 8.91 4.99
C VAL A 109 -5.40 9.23 4.79
N GLU A 110 -4.53 8.47 5.43
CA GLU A 110 -3.07 8.66 5.31
C GLU A 110 -2.63 8.38 3.88
N VAL A 111 -1.73 9.22 3.33
CA VAL A 111 -1.19 9.03 1.98
C VAL A 111 0.17 8.34 2.08
N GLU A 112 0.33 7.24 1.35
CA GLU A 112 1.61 6.57 1.23
C GLU A 112 2.10 6.61 -0.22
N LEU A 113 3.29 7.22 -0.42
CA LEU A 113 3.89 7.35 -1.75
C LEU A 113 4.79 6.16 -2.06
N PHE A 114 4.77 5.73 -3.30
CA PHE A 114 5.69 4.72 -3.87
C PHE A 114 6.22 5.27 -5.19
N VAL A 115 7.49 4.97 -5.51
CA VAL A 115 8.05 5.26 -6.84
C VAL A 115 8.40 3.93 -7.46
N GLU A 116 7.88 3.66 -8.65
CA GLU A 116 8.06 2.37 -9.34
C GLU A 116 8.45 2.58 -10.80
N ASP A 117 9.31 1.70 -11.30
CA ASP A 117 9.65 1.69 -12.72
C ASP A 117 8.39 1.37 -13.55
N VAL A 118 8.27 2.00 -14.72
CA VAL A 118 7.23 1.71 -15.73
C VAL A 118 7.16 0.21 -16.10
N LYS A 119 8.25 -0.53 -15.90
CA LYS A 119 8.34 -1.97 -16.18
C LYS A 119 7.75 -2.83 -15.05
N THR A 120 7.45 -2.24 -13.90
CA THR A 120 6.90 -2.98 -12.76
C THR A 120 5.44 -3.34 -13.01
N ASN A 121 5.11 -4.61 -12.83
CA ASN A 121 3.73 -5.09 -12.94
C ASN A 121 3.09 -5.17 -11.55
N ALA A 122 2.18 -4.26 -11.27
CA ALA A 122 1.45 -4.26 -10.00
C ALA A 122 0.43 -5.41 -9.95
N VAL A 123 0.57 -6.29 -8.96
CA VAL A 123 -0.41 -7.34 -8.69
C VAL A 123 -1.43 -6.79 -7.68
N THR A 124 -2.49 -6.18 -8.21
CA THR A 124 -3.52 -5.52 -7.40
C THR A 124 -4.90 -5.69 -8.03
N ASN A 125 -5.95 -5.53 -7.23
CA ASN A 125 -7.34 -5.67 -7.68
C ASN A 125 -7.77 -4.49 -8.54
N GLY A 126 -7.42 -3.26 -8.15
CA GLY A 126 -7.77 -2.05 -8.90
C GLY A 126 -6.55 -1.19 -9.20
N ILE A 127 -6.54 -0.53 -10.37
CA ILE A 127 -5.53 0.47 -10.76
C ILE A 127 -6.27 1.65 -11.42
N TYR A 128 -6.15 2.82 -10.81
CA TYR A 128 -6.69 4.06 -11.37
C TYR A 128 -5.55 5.00 -11.74
N SER A 129 -5.53 5.45 -12.99
CA SER A 129 -4.59 6.49 -13.44
C SER A 129 -5.16 7.86 -13.09
N VAL A 130 -4.43 8.61 -12.29
CA VAL A 130 -4.77 9.99 -11.92
C VAL A 130 -4.55 10.91 -13.13
N MET A 131 -3.45 10.73 -13.86
CA MET A 131 -3.13 11.59 -15.01
C MET A 131 -4.12 11.39 -16.17
N MET A 132 -4.53 10.13 -16.43
CA MET A 132 -5.50 9.83 -17.49
C MET A 132 -6.96 9.94 -17.01
N ARG A 133 -7.19 10.14 -15.71
CA ARG A 133 -8.51 10.25 -15.07
C ARG A 133 -9.41 9.04 -15.37
N ARG A 134 -8.82 7.83 -15.36
CA ARG A 134 -9.57 6.60 -15.68
C ARG A 134 -9.00 5.37 -14.99
N TRP A 135 -9.85 4.39 -14.84
CA TRP A 135 -9.45 3.05 -14.41
C TRP A 135 -8.64 2.36 -15.52
N ILE A 136 -7.42 1.97 -15.22
CA ILE A 136 -6.63 1.05 -16.07
C ILE A 136 -7.17 -0.37 -15.82
N LYS A 137 -7.43 -0.68 -14.55
CA LYS A 137 -8.04 -1.95 -14.12
C LYS A 137 -9.13 -1.63 -13.10
N PHE A 138 -10.40 -1.80 -13.47
CA PHE A 138 -11.50 -1.58 -12.54
C PHE A 138 -11.53 -2.71 -11.52
N PRO A 139 -11.67 -2.43 -10.21
CA PRO A 139 -11.62 -3.47 -9.20
C PRO A 139 -12.84 -4.39 -9.27
N LYS A 140 -12.60 -5.67 -9.08
CA LYS A 140 -13.67 -6.66 -8.98
C LYS A 140 -14.11 -6.75 -7.52
N LYS A 141 -15.41 -6.67 -7.30
CA LYS A 141 -15.99 -6.94 -5.99
C LYS A 141 -16.00 -8.47 -5.82
N LEU A 142 -15.24 -8.95 -4.87
CA LEU A 142 -15.18 -10.39 -4.62
C LEU A 142 -16.34 -10.81 -3.71
N THR A 143 -17.09 -11.78 -4.17
CA THR A 143 -18.14 -12.44 -3.40
C THR A 143 -17.59 -13.76 -2.88
N GLY A 144 -18.01 -14.14 -1.69
CA GLY A 144 -17.58 -15.41 -1.09
C GLY A 144 -16.10 -15.46 -0.69
N VAL A 145 -15.55 -14.34 -0.28
CA VAL A 145 -14.17 -14.32 0.24
C VAL A 145 -14.07 -15.26 1.44
N THR A 146 -13.15 -16.21 1.37
CA THR A 146 -12.88 -17.10 2.49
C THR A 146 -12.28 -16.30 3.64
N LYS A 147 -13.01 -16.22 4.74
CA LYS A 147 -12.50 -15.68 6.00
C LYS A 147 -11.84 -16.84 6.74
N TYR A 148 -10.54 -16.75 6.89
CA TYR A 148 -9.77 -17.75 7.62
C TYR A 148 -9.89 -17.49 9.13
N ASN A 149 -10.04 -18.53 9.92
CA ASN A 149 -9.87 -18.39 11.36
C ASN A 149 -8.37 -18.30 11.64
N LEU A 150 -7.91 -17.10 11.94
CA LEU A 150 -6.48 -16.78 12.08
C LEU A 150 -6.06 -16.52 13.54
N GLU A 151 -6.97 -16.72 14.51
CA GLU A 151 -6.70 -16.40 15.92
C GLU A 151 -5.39 -17.00 16.42
N LYS A 152 -5.17 -18.29 16.14
CA LYS A 152 -3.97 -19.01 16.60
C LYS A 152 -2.70 -18.48 15.95
N GLU A 153 -2.77 -18.23 14.64
CA GLU A 153 -1.62 -17.70 13.89
C GLU A 153 -1.30 -16.26 14.30
N VAL A 154 -2.32 -15.43 14.50
CA VAL A 154 -2.14 -14.06 14.98
C VAL A 154 -1.51 -14.08 16.39
N ASP A 155 -2.06 -14.86 17.31
CA ASP A 155 -1.52 -15.02 18.66
C ASP A 155 -0.04 -15.48 18.63
N PHE A 156 0.26 -16.47 17.80
CA PHE A 156 1.63 -16.98 17.62
C PHE A 156 2.59 -15.85 17.18
N TRP A 157 2.22 -15.11 16.13
CA TRP A 157 3.10 -14.06 15.59
C TRP A 157 3.20 -12.84 16.52
N THR A 158 2.12 -12.48 17.20
CA THR A 158 2.11 -11.39 18.20
C THR A 158 3.04 -11.74 19.39
N LYS A 159 2.93 -12.94 19.92
CA LYS A 159 3.81 -13.42 21.01
C LYS A 159 5.28 -13.42 20.57
N ARG A 160 5.55 -13.86 19.34
CA ARG A 160 6.91 -13.93 18.81
C ARG A 160 7.49 -12.51 18.59
N ALA A 161 6.67 -11.58 18.11
CA ALA A 161 7.08 -10.18 17.93
C ALA A 161 7.36 -9.52 19.28
N ASN A 162 6.46 -9.68 20.25
CA ASN A 162 6.65 -9.10 21.59
C ASN A 162 7.91 -9.65 22.25
N LYS A 163 8.17 -10.96 22.15
CA LYS A 163 9.39 -11.58 22.69
C LYS A 163 10.65 -10.98 22.04
N ALA A 164 10.64 -10.78 20.71
CA ALA A 164 11.77 -10.18 20.02
C ALA A 164 11.99 -8.72 20.47
N ILE A 165 10.91 -7.97 20.61
CA ILE A 165 10.97 -6.57 21.11
C ILE A 165 11.53 -6.54 22.55
N GLU A 166 11.03 -7.39 23.43
CA GLU A 166 11.48 -7.50 24.84
C GLU A 166 12.95 -7.88 24.96
N SER A 167 13.46 -8.71 24.04
CA SER A 167 14.88 -9.09 24.04
C SER A 167 15.79 -7.93 23.65
N GLY A 168 15.29 -6.95 22.89
CA GLY A 168 16.07 -5.85 22.33
C GLY A 168 17.06 -6.26 21.25
N ASP A 169 17.04 -7.54 20.85
CA ASP A 169 17.94 -8.06 19.82
C ASP A 169 17.45 -7.66 18.44
N LYS A 170 18.21 -6.77 17.77
CA LYS A 170 17.86 -6.25 16.44
C LYS A 170 17.78 -7.33 15.38
N ASP A 171 18.58 -8.38 15.48
CA ASP A 171 18.57 -9.48 14.52
C ASP A 171 17.29 -10.31 14.66
N ASP A 172 16.86 -10.59 15.89
CA ASP A 172 15.61 -11.29 16.14
C ASP A 172 14.41 -10.48 15.69
N ILE A 173 14.39 -9.18 15.98
CA ILE A 173 13.34 -8.25 15.51
C ILE A 173 13.29 -8.28 13.97
N SER A 174 14.44 -8.11 13.31
CA SER A 174 14.54 -8.12 11.85
C SER A 174 14.06 -9.44 11.23
N LYS A 175 14.39 -10.58 11.84
CA LYS A 175 13.94 -11.91 11.39
C LYS A 175 12.41 -12.06 11.48
N VAL A 176 11.81 -11.60 12.59
CA VAL A 176 10.36 -11.68 12.76
C VAL A 176 9.66 -10.84 11.70
N ILE A 177 10.11 -9.59 11.53
CA ILE A 177 9.57 -8.68 10.51
C ILE A 177 9.67 -9.31 9.12
N SER A 178 10.87 -9.80 8.75
CA SER A 178 11.11 -10.42 7.45
C SER A 178 10.20 -11.61 7.18
N ASN A 179 9.99 -12.46 8.18
CA ASN A 179 9.11 -13.63 8.05
C ASN A 179 7.65 -13.22 7.83
N ILE A 180 7.17 -12.21 8.56
CA ILE A 180 5.80 -11.71 8.40
C ILE A 180 5.60 -11.12 7.00
N TYR A 181 6.58 -10.34 6.51
CA TYR A 181 6.56 -9.79 5.15
C TYR A 181 6.63 -10.89 4.07
N LEU A 182 7.41 -11.93 4.32
CA LEU A 182 7.53 -13.06 3.38
C LEU A 182 6.20 -13.82 3.27
N LEU A 183 5.49 -14.02 4.37
CA LEU A 183 4.15 -14.62 4.36
C LEU A 183 3.20 -13.80 3.48
N ARG A 184 3.20 -12.48 3.65
CA ARG A 184 2.39 -11.57 2.82
C ARG A 184 2.77 -11.69 1.35
N LYS A 185 4.08 -11.57 1.04
CA LYS A 185 4.61 -11.59 -0.33
C LYS A 185 4.22 -12.88 -1.05
N ASN A 186 4.41 -14.02 -0.41
CA ASN A 186 4.07 -15.33 -0.98
C ASN A 186 2.56 -15.46 -1.21
N SER A 187 1.76 -15.04 -0.25
CA SER A 187 0.30 -15.09 -0.37
C SER A 187 -0.21 -14.19 -1.50
N LEU A 188 0.33 -12.97 -1.62
CA LEU A 188 -0.05 -12.06 -2.71
C LEU A 188 0.26 -12.66 -4.08
N ALA A 189 1.41 -13.35 -4.22
CA ALA A 189 1.84 -13.95 -5.48
C ALA A 189 0.97 -15.16 -5.90
N ILE A 190 0.48 -15.95 -4.92
CA ILE A 190 -0.24 -17.20 -5.18
C ILE A 190 -1.75 -17.00 -5.12
N ASP A 191 -2.23 -16.38 -4.04
CA ASP A 191 -3.66 -16.30 -3.68
C ASP A 191 -4.24 -14.88 -3.87
N GLY A 192 -3.39 -13.90 -4.17
CA GLY A 192 -3.81 -12.49 -4.29
C GLY A 192 -4.11 -11.82 -2.95
N GLU A 193 -4.79 -10.69 -3.01
CA GLU A 193 -5.07 -9.83 -1.84
C GLU A 193 -5.87 -10.53 -0.75
N TYR A 194 -6.64 -11.56 -1.09
CA TYR A 194 -7.53 -12.26 -0.16
C TYR A 194 -6.94 -13.58 0.33
N GLY A 195 -5.70 -13.88 -0.03
CA GLY A 195 -4.99 -15.08 0.42
C GLY A 195 -4.74 -15.08 1.92
N LYS A 196 -4.63 -16.29 2.49
CA LYS A 196 -4.48 -16.51 3.94
C LYS A 196 -3.31 -15.72 4.54
N GLY A 197 -2.16 -15.73 3.87
CA GLY A 197 -0.96 -15.05 4.39
C GLY A 197 -1.09 -13.52 4.37
N ASN A 198 -1.77 -12.96 3.37
CA ASN A 198 -2.05 -11.52 3.34
C ASN A 198 -3.08 -11.15 4.41
N GLN A 199 -4.09 -12.00 4.62
CA GLN A 199 -5.05 -11.82 5.70
C GLN A 199 -4.35 -11.84 7.07
N LEU A 200 -3.46 -12.79 7.26
CA LEU A 200 -2.66 -12.92 8.50
C LEU A 200 -1.79 -11.67 8.71
N PHE A 201 -1.14 -11.20 7.67
CA PHE A 201 -0.33 -9.96 7.73
C PHE A 201 -1.17 -8.78 8.21
N LYS A 202 -2.28 -8.58 7.58
CA LYS A 202 -3.20 -7.48 7.98
C LYS A 202 -3.63 -7.58 9.44
N UNK A 203 -3.88 -8.66 9.88
CA UNK A 203 -4.28 -8.89 11.20
C UNK A 203 -3.16 -8.68 12.14
N UNK A 204 -1.99 -9.06 11.74
CA UNK A 204 -0.92 -8.88 12.65
C UNK A 204 -0.44 -7.46 12.75
N UNK A 205 -0.66 -6.74 11.71
CA UNK A 205 -0.34 -5.40 11.69
C UNK A 205 -1.25 -4.55 12.49
N UNK A 206 -2.28 -5.03 12.75
CA UNK A 206 -3.22 -4.39 13.57
C UNK A 206 -3.04 -4.70 15.01
N CYS A 207 -2.38 -5.69 15.36
CA CYS A 207 -2.16 -6.07 16.78
C CYS A 207 -0.81 -5.63 17.35
N LEU A 208 0.11 -5.15 16.54
CA LEU A 208 1.47 -4.72 16.91
C LEU A 208 1.62 -3.20 16.97
#